data_0e6bd25c8dbc19760bf21fa181c28db6
#
_entry.id   0e6bd25c8dbc19760bf21fa181c28db6
#
_cell.length_a   1.000
_cell.length_b   1.000
_cell.length_c   1.000
_cell.angle_alpha   90.00
_cell.angle_beta   90.00
_cell.angle_gamma   90.00
#
_symmetry.space_group_name_H-M   'P 1'
#
loop_
_entity.id
_entity.type
_entity.pdbx_description
1 polymer ?
#
loop_
_entity_poly.entity_id
_entity_poly.type
_entity_poly.pdbx_seq_one_letter_code
_entity_poly.pdbx_strand_id
1 'polypeptide(L)'
;MKGPVRRLLFWSPRVLCIAFALFLSLFALDVFNEGLGLWKTFLALSIHLIPTAFVVLVLALSWRWEWVGGILYIAAGILYLIEARHHPDWVVVISGPLFLVGVLFLLNWLKRAEIRAKA
;
A
#
# COMPACT_ATOMS: atom_id res chain seq x y z
N MET A 1 13.68 20.05 11.96
CA MET A 1 13.78 18.56 11.93
C MET A 1 15.17 18.14 11.51
N LYS A 2 15.75 17.19 12.24
CA LYS A 2 17.09 16.69 11.92
C LYS A 2 17.06 15.92 10.59
N GLY A 3 18.15 15.97 9.83
CA GLY A 3 18.27 15.33 8.53
C GLY A 3 17.91 13.84 8.51
N PRO A 4 18.42 13.02 9.46
CA PRO A 4 18.07 11.60 9.49
C PRO A 4 16.58 11.35 9.72
N VAL A 5 15.95 12.12 10.61
CA VAL A 5 14.50 11.99 10.89
C VAL A 5 13.70 12.39 9.66
N ARG A 6 14.12 13.45 8.97
CA ARG A 6 13.46 13.90 7.77
C ARG A 6 13.51 12.84 6.66
N ARG A 7 14.67 12.24 6.46
CA ARG A 7 14.80 11.16 5.47
C ARG A 7 13.95 9.95 5.85
N LEU A 8 13.93 9.61 7.13
CA LEU A 8 13.12 8.49 7.60
C LEU A 8 11.63 8.74 7.35
N LEU A 9 11.14 9.93 7.66
CA LEU A 9 9.74 10.28 7.41
C LEU A 9 9.40 10.26 5.93
N PHE A 10 10.29 10.76 5.08
CA PHE A 10 10.06 10.79 3.64
C PHE A 10 10.00 9.38 3.06
N TRP A 11 10.96 8.52 3.41
CA TRP A 11 11.09 7.22 2.78
C TRP A 11 10.24 6.13 3.43
N SER A 12 9.90 6.25 4.72
CA SER A 12 9.19 5.16 5.40
C SER A 12 7.87 4.78 4.75
N PRO A 13 6.94 5.70 4.40
CA PRO A 13 5.72 5.26 3.73
C PRO A 13 5.99 4.69 2.34
N ARG A 14 6.98 5.21 1.64
CA ARG A 14 7.31 4.77 0.28
C ARG A 14 7.92 3.38 0.27
N VAL A 15 8.88 3.13 1.15
CA VAL A 15 9.52 1.82 1.28
C VAL A 15 8.51 0.77 1.77
N LEU A 16 7.72 1.11 2.77
CA LEU A 16 6.69 0.20 3.28
C LEU A 16 5.64 -0.11 2.21
N CYS A 17 5.26 0.89 1.43
CA CYS A 17 4.29 0.70 0.36
C CYS A 17 4.84 -0.22 -0.74
N ILE A 18 6.09 -0.04 -1.12
CA ILE A 18 6.75 -0.91 -2.10
C ILE A 18 6.84 -2.34 -1.55
N ALA A 19 7.25 -2.49 -0.30
CA ALA A 19 7.32 -3.81 0.33
C ALA A 19 5.95 -4.48 0.38
N PHE A 20 4.91 -3.72 0.69
CA PHE A 20 3.55 -4.25 0.73
C PHE A 20 3.06 -4.65 -0.67
N ALA A 21 3.38 -3.86 -1.69
CA ALA A 21 3.02 -4.20 -3.08
C ALA A 21 3.71 -5.50 -3.51
N LEU A 22 4.97 -5.67 -3.16
CA LEU A 22 5.70 -6.90 -3.44
C LEU A 22 5.07 -8.07 -2.70
N PHE A 23 4.70 -7.88 -1.43
CA PHE A 23 4.03 -8.90 -0.64
C PHE A 23 2.72 -9.35 -1.29
N LEU A 24 1.89 -8.40 -1.72
CA LEU A 24 0.65 -8.71 -2.41
C LEU A 24 0.90 -9.44 -3.73
N SER A 25 1.96 -9.08 -4.44
CA SER A 25 2.32 -9.73 -5.70
C SER A 25 2.66 -11.21 -5.52
N LEU A 26 3.22 -11.57 -4.36
CA LEU A 26 3.55 -12.97 -4.07
C LEU A 26 2.30 -13.87 -4.06
N PHE A 27 1.18 -13.34 -3.62
CA PHE A 27 -0.07 -14.11 -3.65
C PHE A 27 -0.54 -14.42 -5.07
N ALA A 28 -0.19 -13.56 -6.03
CA ALA A 28 -0.53 -13.80 -7.43
C ALA A 28 0.19 -15.03 -8.00
N LEU A 29 1.36 -15.38 -7.45
CA LEU A 29 2.11 -16.55 -7.91
C LEU A 29 1.40 -17.86 -7.61
N ASP A 30 0.54 -17.90 -6.60
CA ASP A 30 -0.21 -19.11 -6.25
C ASP A 30 -1.17 -19.52 -7.36
N VAL A 31 -1.56 -18.61 -8.23
CA VAL A 31 -2.43 -18.89 -9.37
C VAL A 31 -1.83 -19.97 -10.27
N PHE A 32 -0.51 -19.99 -10.43
CA PHE A 32 0.16 -20.94 -11.30
C PHE A 32 0.11 -22.37 -10.77
N ASN A 33 -0.17 -22.54 -9.47
CA ASN A 33 -0.25 -23.85 -8.84
C ASN A 33 -1.67 -24.44 -8.84
N GLU A 34 -2.66 -23.69 -9.34
CA GLU A 34 -4.06 -24.13 -9.30
C GLU A 34 -4.44 -25.06 -10.46
N GLY A 35 -3.53 -25.32 -11.40
CA GLY A 35 -3.78 -26.23 -12.50
C GLY A 35 -4.84 -25.75 -13.49
N LEU A 36 -5.06 -24.44 -13.58
CA LEU A 36 -6.01 -23.85 -14.50
C LEU A 36 -5.44 -23.81 -15.91
N GLY A 37 -6.32 -23.79 -16.91
CA GLY A 37 -5.91 -23.58 -18.30
C GLY A 37 -5.31 -22.20 -18.50
N LEU A 38 -4.62 -22.01 -19.63
CA LEU A 38 -3.92 -20.76 -19.93
C LEU A 38 -4.83 -19.53 -19.76
N TRP A 39 -6.02 -19.57 -20.33
CA TRP A 39 -6.96 -18.44 -20.26
C TRP A 39 -7.42 -18.16 -18.83
N LYS A 40 -7.78 -19.21 -18.08
CA LYS A 40 -8.23 -19.06 -16.70
C LYS A 40 -7.10 -18.58 -15.81
N THR A 41 -5.88 -19.05 -16.03
CA THR A 41 -4.71 -18.58 -15.29
C THR A 41 -4.49 -17.08 -15.52
N PHE A 42 -4.61 -16.62 -16.77
CA PHE A 42 -4.48 -15.20 -17.09
C PHE A 42 -5.54 -14.36 -16.36
N LEU A 43 -6.80 -14.80 -16.38
CA LEU A 43 -7.88 -14.08 -15.70
C LEU A 43 -7.66 -14.05 -14.18
N ALA A 44 -7.31 -15.18 -13.59
CA ALA A 44 -7.07 -15.26 -12.14
C ALA A 44 -5.88 -14.39 -11.73
N LEU A 45 -4.81 -14.40 -12.51
CA LEU A 45 -3.63 -13.57 -12.26
C LEU A 45 -4.01 -12.09 -12.30
N SER A 46 -4.80 -11.67 -13.29
CA SER A 46 -5.25 -10.29 -13.41
C SER A 46 -6.05 -9.86 -12.18
N ILE A 47 -6.95 -10.71 -11.71
CA ILE A 47 -7.77 -10.43 -10.53
C ILE A 47 -6.90 -10.30 -9.28
N HIS A 48 -5.92 -11.19 -9.11
CA HIS A 48 -5.03 -11.16 -7.95
C HIS A 48 -4.10 -9.95 -7.96
N LEU A 49 -3.81 -9.39 -9.13
CA LEU A 49 -2.96 -8.22 -9.25
C LEU A 49 -3.70 -6.89 -9.07
N ILE A 50 -5.04 -6.89 -9.04
CA ILE A 50 -5.81 -5.66 -8.82
C ILE A 50 -5.42 -4.94 -7.52
N PRO A 51 -5.32 -5.63 -6.35
CA PRO A 51 -4.89 -4.95 -5.12
C PRO A 51 -3.49 -4.37 -5.24
N THR A 52 -2.57 -5.08 -5.88
CA THR A 52 -1.21 -4.60 -6.10
C THR A 52 -1.21 -3.37 -7.00
N ALA A 53 -1.99 -3.40 -8.08
CA ALA A 53 -2.11 -2.27 -8.98
C ALA A 53 -2.66 -1.03 -8.27
N PHE A 54 -3.66 -1.21 -7.41
CA PHE A 54 -4.21 -0.13 -6.59
C PHE A 54 -3.12 0.49 -5.71
N VAL A 55 -2.37 -0.35 -4.99
CA VAL A 55 -1.31 0.13 -4.09
C VAL A 55 -0.25 0.90 -4.88
N VAL A 56 0.17 0.39 -6.03
CA VAL A 56 1.18 1.04 -6.86
C VAL A 56 0.68 2.36 -7.43
N LEU A 57 -0.56 2.40 -7.93
CA LEU A 57 -1.15 3.63 -8.47
C LEU A 57 -1.24 4.71 -7.40
N VAL A 58 -1.75 4.36 -6.22
CA VAL A 58 -1.88 5.31 -5.13
C VAL A 58 -0.50 5.76 -4.66
N LEU A 59 0.49 4.86 -4.65
CA LEU A 59 1.87 5.23 -4.33
C LEU A 59 2.40 6.27 -5.32
N ALA A 60 2.17 6.07 -6.61
CA ALA A 60 2.61 7.01 -7.64
C ALA A 60 1.99 8.40 -7.43
N LEU A 61 0.70 8.45 -7.13
CA LEU A 61 0.02 9.71 -6.83
C LEU A 61 0.54 10.33 -5.52
N SER A 62 0.76 9.49 -4.52
CA SER A 62 1.18 9.93 -3.18
C SER A 62 2.63 10.41 -3.16
N TRP A 63 3.44 9.98 -4.11
CA TRP A 63 4.83 10.41 -4.19
C TRP A 63 4.92 11.93 -4.26
N ARG A 64 3.97 12.54 -4.97
CA ARG A 64 3.91 13.98 -5.14
C ARG A 64 2.88 14.63 -4.20
N TRP A 65 1.75 13.95 -3.98
CA TRP A 65 0.64 14.45 -3.16
C TRP A 65 0.40 13.49 -2.01
N GLU A 66 1.16 13.64 -0.92
CA GLU A 66 1.14 12.73 0.22
C GLU A 66 -0.25 12.63 0.87
N TRP A 67 -1.03 13.71 0.89
CA TRP A 67 -2.38 13.69 1.47
C TRP A 67 -3.31 12.73 0.72
N VAL A 68 -3.12 12.58 -0.59
CA VAL A 68 -3.91 11.64 -1.39
C VAL A 68 -3.67 10.21 -0.89
N GLY A 69 -2.40 9.85 -0.70
CA GLY A 69 -2.06 8.52 -0.18
C GLY A 69 -2.62 8.31 1.21
N GLY A 70 -2.50 9.32 2.07
CA GLY A 70 -3.03 9.23 3.41
C GLY A 70 -4.52 8.89 3.42
N ILE A 71 -5.31 9.62 2.67
CA ILE A 71 -6.75 9.42 2.60
C ILE A 71 -7.09 8.08 1.94
N LEU A 72 -6.49 7.79 0.78
CA LEU A 72 -6.86 6.60 0.02
C LEU A 72 -6.45 5.31 0.72
N TYR A 73 -5.26 5.26 1.33
CA TYR A 73 -4.82 4.05 2.03
C TYR A 73 -5.63 3.81 3.30
N ILE A 74 -5.95 4.86 4.04
CA ILE A 74 -6.79 4.72 5.24
C ILE A 74 -8.20 4.28 4.84
N ALA A 75 -8.77 4.88 3.80
CA ALA A 75 -10.09 4.48 3.30
C ALA A 75 -10.09 3.02 2.85
N ALA A 76 -9.05 2.61 2.12
CA ALA A 76 -8.91 1.22 1.68
C ALA A 76 -8.80 0.27 2.87
N GLY A 77 -8.04 0.65 3.90
CA GLY A 77 -7.92 -0.14 5.11
C GLY A 77 -9.24 -0.31 5.83
N ILE A 78 -10.03 0.76 5.91
CA ILE A 78 -11.36 0.71 6.54
C ILE A 78 -12.30 -0.19 5.73
N LEU A 79 -12.31 -0.04 4.40
CA LEU A 79 -13.14 -0.87 3.53
C LEU A 79 -12.79 -2.36 3.67
N TYR A 80 -11.50 -2.68 3.69
CA TYR A 80 -11.06 -4.07 3.86
C TYR A 80 -11.44 -4.60 5.23
N LEU A 81 -11.33 -3.78 6.28
CA LEU A 81 -11.72 -4.16 7.62
C LEU A 81 -13.20 -4.55 7.67
N ILE A 82 -14.06 -3.79 7.00
CA ILE A 82 -15.49 -4.07 6.93
C ILE A 82 -15.76 -5.34 6.14
N GLU A 83 -15.11 -5.50 4.98
CA GLU A 83 -15.29 -6.65 4.10
C GLU A 83 -14.79 -7.95 4.74
N ALA A 84 -13.68 -7.90 5.46
CA ALA A 84 -13.04 -9.07 6.04
C ALA A 84 -13.22 -9.17 7.56
N ARG A 85 -14.24 -8.53 8.13
CA ARG A 85 -14.42 -8.48 9.57
C ARG A 85 -14.52 -9.83 10.25
N HIS A 86 -14.91 -10.88 9.49
CA HIS A 86 -15.01 -12.24 10.00
C HIS A 86 -13.67 -12.99 9.98
N HIS A 87 -12.63 -12.36 9.45
CA HIS A 87 -11.28 -12.91 9.36
C HIS A 87 -10.29 -11.93 9.97
N PRO A 88 -10.23 -11.83 11.31
CA PRO A 88 -9.37 -10.82 11.96
C PRO A 88 -7.89 -10.95 11.62
N ASP A 89 -7.41 -12.16 11.35
CA ASP A 89 -6.04 -12.38 10.90
C ASP A 89 -5.78 -11.70 9.55
N TRP A 90 -6.73 -11.79 8.62
CA TRP A 90 -6.61 -11.13 7.31
C TRP A 90 -6.64 -9.61 7.47
N VAL A 91 -7.50 -9.10 8.35
CA VAL A 91 -7.61 -7.67 8.61
C VAL A 91 -6.27 -7.12 9.11
N VAL A 92 -5.63 -7.79 10.05
CA VAL A 92 -4.34 -7.34 10.59
C VAL A 92 -3.28 -7.30 9.48
N VAL A 93 -3.23 -8.34 8.64
CA VAL A 93 -2.19 -8.46 7.61
C VAL A 93 -2.36 -7.44 6.49
N ILE A 94 -3.59 -7.09 6.14
CA ILE A 94 -3.87 -6.19 5.00
C ILE A 94 -4.16 -4.76 5.46
N SER A 95 -5.12 -4.59 6.38
CA SER A 95 -5.51 -3.26 6.84
C SER A 95 -4.43 -2.60 7.71
N GLY A 96 -3.69 -3.39 8.49
CA GLY A 96 -2.61 -2.88 9.33
C GLY A 96 -1.59 -2.08 8.53
N PRO A 97 -0.96 -2.69 7.51
CA PRO A 97 -0.02 -1.95 6.64
C PRO A 97 -0.67 -0.78 5.92
N LEU A 98 -1.92 -0.89 5.47
CA LEU A 98 -2.62 0.20 4.81
C LEU A 98 -2.79 1.41 5.74
N PHE A 99 -3.22 1.17 6.99
CA PHE A 99 -3.34 2.24 7.97
C PHE A 99 -1.99 2.87 8.29
N LEU A 100 -0.95 2.04 8.47
CA LEU A 100 0.37 2.53 8.79
C LEU A 100 0.91 3.42 7.68
N VAL A 101 0.84 2.96 6.44
CA VAL A 101 1.30 3.73 5.28
C VAL A 101 0.49 5.02 5.13
N GLY A 102 -0.84 4.93 5.30
CA GLY A 102 -1.70 6.10 5.21
C GLY A 102 -1.35 7.16 6.24
N VAL A 103 -1.15 6.75 7.49
CA VAL A 103 -0.75 7.68 8.57
C VAL A 103 0.61 8.30 8.27
N LEU A 104 1.56 7.50 7.79
CA LEU A 104 2.90 8.01 7.44
C LEU A 104 2.84 9.02 6.31
N PHE A 105 2.00 8.81 5.29
CA PHE A 105 1.81 9.80 4.24
C PHE A 105 1.16 11.08 4.76
N LEU A 106 0.19 10.98 5.67
CA LEU A 106 -0.40 12.17 6.30
C LEU A 106 0.63 12.94 7.11
N LEU A 107 1.51 12.24 7.85
CA LEU A 107 2.60 12.89 8.56
C LEU A 107 3.56 13.58 7.59
N ASN A 108 3.86 12.94 6.47
CA ASN A 108 4.65 13.58 5.41
C ASN A 108 4.00 14.87 4.93
N TRP A 109 2.69 14.83 4.72
CA TRP A 109 1.97 16.02 4.25
C TRP A 109 1.99 17.13 5.29
N LEU A 110 1.75 16.81 6.56
CA LEU A 110 1.77 17.77 7.66
C LEU A 110 3.17 18.41 7.84
N LYS A 111 4.21 17.62 7.58
CA LYS A 111 5.60 18.08 7.71
C LYS A 111 6.24 18.43 6.37
N ARG A 112 5.43 18.58 5.32
CA ARG A 112 5.96 18.77 3.96
C ARG A 112 6.92 19.95 3.80
N ALA A 113 6.65 21.03 4.51
CA ALA A 113 7.52 22.20 4.45
C ALA A 113 8.92 21.89 4.96
N GLU A 114 9.01 21.16 6.09
CA GLU A 114 10.29 20.77 6.68
C GLU A 114 11.00 19.71 5.85
N ILE A 115 10.25 18.77 5.30
CA ILE A 115 10.81 17.66 4.52
C ILE A 115 11.33 18.16 3.19
N ARG A 116 10.58 19.03 2.50
CA ARG A 116 10.95 19.52 1.16
C ARG A 116 11.92 20.69 1.17
N ALA A 117 11.97 21.42 2.26
CA ALA A 117 12.82 22.62 2.35
C ALA A 117 14.31 22.33 2.14
N LYS A 118 14.74 21.07 2.43
CA LYS A 118 16.14 20.66 2.30
C LYS A 118 16.30 19.47 1.33
N ALA A 119 15.28 19.18 0.58
CA ALA A 119 15.33 18.08 -0.39
C ALA A 119 16.23 18.43 -1.57
#